data_8c8f42ac20c8536c044f2df37261be1b
#
_entry.id   8c8f42ac20c8536c044f2df37261be1b
#
_cell.length_a   1.000
_cell.length_b   1.000
_cell.length_c   1.000
_cell.angle_alpha   90.00
_cell.angle_beta   90.00
_cell.angle_gamma   90.00
#
_symmetry.space_group_name_H-M   'P 1'
#
loop_
_entity.id
_entity.type
_entity.pdbx_description
1 polymer ?
#
loop_
_entity_poly.entity_id
_entity_poly.type
_entity_poly.pdbx_seq_one_letter_code
_entity_poly.pdbx_strand_id
1 'polypeptide(L)' 'MLIQRTLITPERRTSVALESVFWESIDAISDGLWQPWAREVLKDKPDSECRATYLRTLVHKAALKGQIQRPSTVG' A
#
# COMPACT_ATOMS: atom_id res chain seq x y z
N MET A 1 13.04 -8.38 -2.94
CA MET A 1 12.17 -9.57 -2.87
C MET A 1 10.72 -9.14 -2.74
N LEU A 2 9.85 -9.76 -3.52
CA LEU A 2 8.42 -9.48 -3.43
C LEU A 2 7.79 -10.29 -2.32
N ILE A 3 6.97 -9.64 -1.52
CA ILE A 3 6.21 -10.30 -0.47
C ILE A 3 4.74 -10.21 -0.85
N GLN A 4 4.08 -11.36 -0.91
CA GLN A 4 2.69 -11.44 -1.29
C GLN A 4 1.81 -11.40 -0.05
N ARG A 5 0.80 -10.54 -0.09
CA ARG A 5 -0.24 -10.50 0.94
C ARG A 5 -1.59 -10.68 0.28
N THR A 6 -2.50 -11.34 0.97
CA THR A 6 -3.84 -11.57 0.47
C THR A 6 -4.78 -10.50 1.00
N LEU A 7 -5.41 -9.78 0.08
CA LEU A 7 -6.43 -8.81 0.42
C LEU A 7 -7.79 -9.49 0.34
N ILE A 8 -8.56 -9.40 1.41
CA ILE A 8 -9.88 -10.02 1.48
C ILE A 8 -10.93 -8.93 1.30
N THR A 9 -11.75 -9.07 0.29
CA THR A 9 -12.88 -8.18 0.04
C THR A 9 -14.17 -8.98 0.12
N PRO A 10 -15.33 -8.29 0.23
CA PRO A 10 -16.62 -9.01 0.24
C PRO A 10 -16.84 -9.84 -1.02
N GLU A 11 -16.30 -9.43 -2.16
CA GLU A 11 -16.51 -10.13 -3.41
C GLU A 11 -15.54 -11.27 -3.62
N ARG A 12 -14.30 -11.14 -3.14
CA ARG A 12 -13.27 -12.15 -3.43
C ARG A 12 -11.99 -11.89 -2.64
N ARG A 13 -11.09 -12.86 -2.74
CA ARG A 13 -9.73 -12.71 -2.26
C ARG A 13 -8.85 -12.34 -3.44
N THR A 14 -7.90 -11.47 -3.21
CA THR A 14 -6.94 -11.12 -4.23
C THR A 14 -5.56 -10.98 -3.60
N SER A 15 -4.53 -11.37 -4.33
CA SER A 15 -3.17 -11.28 -3.83
C SER A 15 -2.46 -10.09 -4.43
N VAL A 16 -1.66 -9.42 -3.62
CA VAL A 16 -0.85 -8.29 -4.07
C VAL A 16 0.58 -8.56 -3.64
N ALA A 17 1.50 -8.47 -4.59
CA ALA A 17 2.92 -8.67 -4.32
C ALA A 17 3.64 -7.33 -4.41
N LEU A 18 4.29 -6.93 -3.33
CA LEU A 18 5.07 -5.71 -3.27
C LEU A 18 6.39 -6.00 -2.55
N GLU A 19 7.36 -5.19 -2.83
CA GLU A 19 8.62 -5.25 -2.11
C GLU A 19 8.41 -4.92 -0.62
N SER A 20 9.25 -5.48 0.24
CA SER A 20 9.08 -5.30 1.68
C SER A 20 9.05 -3.83 2.09
N VAL A 21 9.83 -2.99 1.42
CA VAL A 21 9.88 -1.56 1.72
C VAL A 21 8.51 -0.90 1.51
N PHE A 22 7.77 -1.34 0.50
CA PHE A 22 6.42 -0.80 0.27
C PHE A 22 5.44 -1.28 1.33
N TRP A 23 5.54 -2.54 1.74
CA TRP A 23 4.68 -3.05 2.81
C TRP A 23 4.94 -2.34 4.14
N GLU A 24 6.20 -2.06 4.44
CA GLU A 24 6.54 -1.29 5.63
C GLU A 24 5.90 0.10 5.60
N SER A 25 5.96 0.76 4.44
CA SER A 25 5.35 2.07 4.29
C SER A 25 3.83 2.01 4.41
N ILE A 26 3.22 0.99 3.83
CA ILE A 26 1.77 0.80 3.92
C ILE A 26 1.36 0.55 5.36
N ASP A 27 2.11 -0.27 6.09
CA ASP A 27 1.83 -0.53 7.49
C ASP A 27 1.93 0.76 8.31
N ALA A 28 2.88 1.62 7.99
CA ALA A 28 3.02 2.91 8.67
C ALA A 28 1.86 3.86 8.35
N ILE A 29 1.46 3.94 7.08
CA ILE A 29 0.36 4.80 6.66
C ILE A 29 -0.95 4.35 7.29
N SER A 30 -1.17 3.05 7.34
CA SER A 30 -2.44 2.48 7.79
C SER A 30 -2.46 2.14 9.28
N ASP A 31 -1.37 2.41 9.97
CA ASP A 31 -1.21 2.07 11.39
C ASP A 31 -1.44 0.59 11.65
N GLY A 32 -0.91 -0.25 10.77
CA GLY A 32 -1.04 -1.70 10.86
C GLY A 32 -2.36 -2.25 10.33
N LEU A 33 -3.27 -1.39 9.89
CA LEU A 33 -4.59 -1.81 9.40
C LEU A 33 -4.62 -1.76 7.87
N TRP A 34 -3.70 -2.48 7.25
CA TRP A 34 -3.56 -2.40 5.79
C TRP A 34 -4.77 -2.95 5.03
N GLN A 35 -5.49 -3.93 5.58
CA GLN A 35 -6.66 -4.51 4.90
C GLN A 35 -7.74 -3.48 4.63
N PRO A 36 -8.30 -2.80 5.66
CA PRO A 36 -9.30 -1.78 5.39
C PRO A 36 -8.75 -0.60 4.59
N TRP A 37 -7.50 -0.22 4.83
CA TRP A 37 -6.86 0.84 4.07
C TRP A 37 -6.81 0.49 2.58
N ALA A 38 -6.33 -0.72 2.27
CA ALA A 38 -6.21 -1.15 0.87
C ALA A 38 -7.57 -1.25 0.20
N ARG A 39 -8.58 -1.78 0.90
CA ARG A 39 -9.92 -1.84 0.34
C ARG A 39 -10.42 -0.44 -0.02
N GLU A 40 -10.16 0.52 0.84
CA GLU A 40 -10.64 1.89 0.62
C GLU A 40 -9.94 2.55 -0.56
N VAL A 41 -8.61 2.50 -0.60
CA VAL A 41 -7.87 3.19 -1.67
C VAL A 41 -8.05 2.51 -3.01
N LEU A 42 -8.24 1.19 -3.04
CA LEU A 42 -8.39 0.47 -4.30
C LEU A 42 -9.75 0.72 -4.96
N LYS A 43 -10.71 1.28 -4.26
CA LYS A 43 -11.98 1.67 -4.86
C LYS A 43 -11.80 2.70 -5.97
N ASP A 44 -10.78 3.54 -5.84
CA ASP A 44 -10.52 4.60 -6.82
C ASP A 44 -9.56 4.17 -7.92
N LYS A 45 -9.11 2.92 -7.89
CA LYS A 45 -8.14 2.42 -8.85
C LYS A 45 -8.79 2.29 -10.25
N PRO A 46 -8.16 2.85 -11.29
CA PRO A 46 -8.62 2.61 -12.65
C PRO A 46 -8.47 1.14 -13.04
N ASP A 47 -9.40 0.62 -13.83
CA ASP A 47 -9.34 -0.77 -14.26
C ASP A 47 -8.11 -1.08 -15.09
N SER A 48 -7.57 -0.09 -15.77
CA SER A 48 -6.39 -0.23 -16.60
C SER A 48 -5.10 -0.37 -15.83
N GLU A 49 -5.12 -0.13 -14.52
CA GLU A 49 -3.91 -0.15 -13.70
C GLU A 49 -3.94 -1.35 -12.76
N CYS A 50 -2.80 -2.02 -12.60
CA CYS A 50 -2.75 -3.15 -11.68
C CYS A 50 -2.64 -2.66 -10.23
N ARG A 51 -3.08 -3.52 -9.31
CA ARG A 51 -3.13 -3.17 -7.89
C ARG A 51 -1.75 -2.82 -7.33
N ALA A 52 -0.75 -3.59 -7.67
CA ALA A 52 0.60 -3.36 -7.17
C ALA A 52 1.13 -2.00 -7.61
N THR A 53 0.97 -1.66 -8.87
CA THR A 53 1.40 -0.36 -9.40
C THR A 53 0.66 0.78 -8.72
N TYR A 54 -0.63 0.62 -8.56
CA TYR A 54 -1.45 1.66 -7.93
C TYR A 54 -1.01 1.91 -6.48
N LEU A 55 -0.79 0.84 -5.72
CA LEU A 55 -0.35 0.97 -4.33
C LEU A 55 1.04 1.57 -4.22
N ARG A 56 1.97 1.19 -5.11
CA ARG A 56 3.30 1.81 -5.14
C ARG A 56 3.20 3.31 -5.38
N THR A 57 2.34 3.71 -6.30
CA THR A 57 2.13 5.12 -6.62
C THR A 57 1.58 5.87 -5.41
N LEU A 58 0.62 5.28 -4.70
CA LEU A 58 0.06 5.90 -3.51
C LEU A 58 1.11 6.08 -2.41
N VAL A 59 1.94 5.07 -2.20
CA VAL A 59 3.02 5.15 -1.22
C VAL A 59 4.00 6.26 -1.60
N HIS A 60 4.35 6.35 -2.87
CA HIS A 60 5.26 7.37 -3.35
C HIS A 60 4.68 8.77 -3.11
N LYS A 61 3.41 8.96 -3.44
CA LYS A 61 2.75 10.25 -3.22
C LYS A 61 2.68 10.61 -1.74
N ALA A 62 2.41 9.63 -0.90
CA ALA A 62 2.36 9.86 0.54
C ALA A 62 3.72 10.27 1.09
N ALA A 63 4.78 9.65 0.59
CA ALA A 63 6.14 10.01 0.98
C ALA A 63 6.48 11.43 0.57
N LEU A 64 6.07 11.83 -0.64
CA LEU A 64 6.31 13.19 -1.10
C LEU A 64 5.57 14.23 -0.27
N LYS A 65 4.41 13.87 0.26
CA LYS A 65 3.63 14.76 1.11
C LYS A 65 4.04 14.72 2.57
N GLY A 66 5.05 13.91 2.90
CA GLY A 66 5.51 13.80 4.28
C GLY A 66 4.57 13.04 5.19
N GLN A 67 3.68 12.23 4.64
CA GLN A 67 2.75 11.43 5.44
C GLN A 67 3.39 10.20 6.06
N ILE A 68 4.55 9.81 5.56
CA ILE A 68 5.29 8.68 6.08
C ILE A 68 6.47 9.21 6.87
N GLN A 69 6.51 8.88 8.15
CA GLN A 69 7.63 9.27 9.00
C GLN A 69 8.63 8.13 9.04
N ARG A 70 9.86 8.46 8.75
CA ARG A 70 10.93 7.48 8.79
C ARG A 70 11.77 7.67 10.03
N PRO A 71 12.09 6.59 10.73
CA PRO A 71 12.88 6.72 11.95
C PRO A 71 14.29 7.22 11.71
N SER A 72 14.81 7.00 10.54
CA SER A 72 16.17 7.43 10.23
C SER A 72 16.21 8.80 9.64
N THR A 73 15.45 9.69 10.13
CA THR A 73 15.45 11.03 9.61
C THR A 73 16.83 11.61 9.66
N VAL A 74 17.27 12.04 8.56
CA VAL A 74 18.54 12.69 8.48
C VAL A 74 18.36 14.09 8.90
N GLY A 75 18.59 14.32 10.07
CA GLY A 75 18.50 15.67 10.61
C GLY A 75 18.33 16.75 9.61
#